data_d062c84b6883057f371d7a354b114cd8
#
_entry.id   d062c84b6883057f371d7a354b114cd8
#
_cell.length_a   1.000
_cell.length_b   1.000
_cell.length_c   1.000
_cell.angle_alpha   90.00
_cell.angle_beta   90.00
_cell.angle_gamma   90.00
#
_symmetry.space_group_name_H-M   'P 1'
#
loop_
_entity.id
_entity.type
_entity.pdbx_description
1 polymer ?
#
loop_
_entity_poly.entity_id
_entity_poly.type
_entity_poly.pdbx_seq_one_letter_code
_entity_poly.pdbx_strand_id
1 'polypeptide(L)'
;YFRWVDDVVDIECVSRDERVAFIQRQKDLVGRLYRREQIAGLSPQEEIIADLIRNDRGESYRLRSYIRNFLAIIEFDAERKGRLISESELEWYASTLGKAVTDGIQYFVGNTYPYPESDKRYLAATGAHITHMLRDLYEDLAEGYYNIPIEQIQTQQIDIQNLDNLAI
;
A
#
# COMPACT_ATOMS: atom_id res chain seq x y z
N TYR A 1 1.42 12.83 -1.13
CA TYR A 1 0.06 12.36 -1.39
C TYR A 1 -0.24 11.06 -0.64
N PHE A 2 0.51 9.96 -0.86
CA PHE A 2 0.21 8.67 -0.24
C PHE A 2 0.26 8.69 1.29
N ARG A 3 1.22 9.40 1.89
CA ARG A 3 1.25 9.57 3.35
C ARG A 3 -0.02 10.25 3.87
N TRP A 4 -0.50 11.27 3.18
CA TRP A 4 -1.76 11.90 3.55
C TRP A 4 -2.96 10.97 3.38
N VAL A 5 -3.01 10.17 2.30
CA VAL A 5 -4.08 9.18 2.10
C VAL A 5 -4.10 8.16 3.24
N ASP A 6 -2.95 7.68 3.63
CA ASP A 6 -2.72 6.77 4.73
C ASP A 6 -3.15 7.37 6.08
N ASP A 7 -2.68 8.59 6.38
CA ASP A 7 -3.05 9.31 7.61
C ASP A 7 -4.57 9.54 7.71
N VAL A 8 -5.27 9.85 6.61
CA VAL A 8 -6.74 9.99 6.60
C VAL A 8 -7.42 8.67 6.90
N VAL A 9 -6.96 7.58 6.31
CA VAL A 9 -7.50 6.23 6.53
C VAL A 9 -7.31 5.78 7.98
N ASP A 10 -6.13 6.00 8.53
CA ASP A 10 -5.78 5.47 9.85
C ASP A 10 -6.27 6.33 11.01
N ILE A 11 -6.33 7.66 10.83
CA ILE A 11 -6.57 8.62 11.91
C ILE A 11 -7.93 9.29 11.81
N GLU A 12 -8.37 9.70 10.60
CA GLU A 12 -9.57 10.51 10.43
C GLU A 12 -10.83 9.66 10.22
N CYS A 13 -10.71 8.51 9.52
CA CYS A 13 -11.84 7.61 9.28
C CYS A 13 -12.13 6.72 10.49
N VAL A 14 -13.31 6.91 11.09
CA VAL A 14 -13.71 6.17 12.31
C VAL A 14 -14.19 4.75 11.99
N SER A 15 -14.85 4.55 10.84
CA SER A 15 -15.41 3.26 10.44
C SER A 15 -14.73 2.66 9.22
N ARG A 16 -14.87 1.32 9.07
CA ARG A 16 -14.42 0.62 7.87
C ARG A 16 -15.06 1.21 6.60
N ASP A 17 -16.34 1.50 6.65
CA ASP A 17 -17.07 2.00 5.48
C ASP A 17 -16.56 3.38 5.04
N GLU A 18 -16.22 4.26 6.00
CA GLU A 18 -15.60 5.55 5.71
C GLU A 18 -14.23 5.38 5.06
N ARG A 19 -13.38 4.48 5.59
CA ARG A 19 -12.06 4.18 5.01
C ARG A 19 -12.18 3.70 3.56
N VAL A 20 -13.03 2.70 3.34
CA VAL A 20 -13.25 2.13 2.00
C VAL A 20 -13.82 3.18 1.03
N ALA A 21 -14.80 3.97 1.46
CA ALA A 21 -15.37 5.04 0.63
C ALA A 21 -14.34 6.11 0.26
N PHE A 22 -13.49 6.52 1.21
CA PHE A 22 -12.43 7.48 0.95
C PHE A 22 -11.41 6.95 -0.07
N ILE A 23 -10.93 5.71 0.10
CA ILE A 23 -9.98 5.09 -0.85
C ILE A 23 -10.62 4.94 -2.22
N GLN A 24 -11.87 4.51 -2.30
CA GLN A 24 -12.57 4.38 -3.58
C GLN A 24 -12.65 5.74 -4.30
N ARG A 25 -12.93 6.82 -3.56
CA ARG A 25 -12.90 8.19 -4.11
C ARG A 25 -11.52 8.55 -4.67
N GLN A 26 -10.42 8.21 -3.96
CA GLN A 26 -9.06 8.48 -4.44
C GLN A 26 -8.73 7.65 -5.70
N LYS A 27 -9.15 6.39 -5.76
CA LYS A 27 -8.99 5.55 -6.96
C LYS A 27 -9.75 6.09 -8.17
N ASP A 28 -10.98 6.55 -7.96
CA ASP A 28 -11.80 7.19 -9.00
C ASP A 28 -11.17 8.48 -9.50
N LEU A 29 -10.66 9.32 -8.59
CA LEU A 29 -9.92 10.54 -8.90
C LEU A 29 -8.73 10.23 -9.82
N VAL A 30 -7.87 9.31 -9.43
CA VAL A 30 -6.70 8.87 -10.23
C VAL A 30 -7.14 8.35 -11.59
N GLY A 31 -8.19 7.53 -11.62
CA GLY A 31 -8.78 7.02 -12.88
C GLY A 31 -9.22 8.13 -13.82
N ARG A 32 -9.91 9.14 -13.30
CA ARG A 32 -10.37 10.32 -14.07
C ARG A 32 -9.19 11.17 -14.58
N LEU A 33 -8.16 11.38 -13.75
CA LEU A 33 -6.95 12.10 -14.14
C LEU A 33 -6.21 11.41 -15.29
N TYR A 34 -6.11 10.08 -15.28
CA TYR A 34 -5.53 9.32 -16.40
C TYR A 34 -6.38 9.38 -17.67
N ARG A 35 -7.69 9.61 -17.56
CA ARG A 35 -8.56 9.88 -18.72
C ARG A 35 -8.52 11.33 -19.18
N ARG A 36 -7.66 12.17 -18.57
CA ARG A 36 -7.51 13.60 -18.89
C ARG A 36 -8.79 14.42 -18.64
N GLU A 37 -9.64 13.97 -17.71
CA GLU A 37 -10.83 14.72 -17.31
C GLU A 37 -10.42 16.00 -16.53
N GLN A 38 -11.16 17.07 -16.76
CA GLN A 38 -11.03 18.27 -15.93
C GLN A 38 -11.81 18.06 -14.62
N ILE A 39 -11.11 18.23 -13.50
CA ILE A 39 -11.67 18.02 -12.16
C ILE A 39 -11.48 19.31 -11.40
N ALA A 40 -12.60 19.90 -10.95
CA ALA A 40 -12.58 21.09 -10.11
C ALA A 40 -12.67 20.71 -8.63
N GLY A 41 -12.17 21.60 -7.76
CA GLY A 41 -12.34 21.45 -6.31
C GLY A 41 -11.46 20.37 -5.68
N LEU A 42 -10.28 20.13 -6.25
CA LEU A 42 -9.27 19.27 -5.65
C LEU A 42 -8.73 19.90 -4.37
N SER A 43 -8.46 19.08 -3.36
CA SER A 43 -7.69 19.53 -2.19
C SER A 43 -6.24 19.79 -2.57
N PRO A 44 -5.47 20.53 -1.74
CA PRO A 44 -4.04 20.74 -2.01
C PRO A 44 -3.25 19.43 -2.16
N GLN A 45 -3.63 18.39 -1.42
CA GLN A 45 -3.01 17.07 -1.48
C GLN A 45 -3.39 16.32 -2.78
N GLU A 46 -4.63 16.46 -3.23
CA GLU A 46 -5.10 15.90 -4.50
C GLU A 46 -4.48 16.60 -5.71
N GLU A 47 -4.18 17.90 -5.61
CA GLU A 47 -3.44 18.61 -6.66
C GLU A 47 -2.02 18.04 -6.85
N ILE A 48 -1.35 17.57 -5.79
CA ILE A 48 -0.02 16.94 -5.91
C ILE A 48 -0.06 15.74 -6.86
N ILE A 49 -1.03 14.84 -6.67
CA ILE A 49 -1.14 13.65 -7.54
C ILE A 49 -1.65 14.02 -8.93
N ALA A 50 -2.52 15.04 -9.02
CA ALA A 50 -3.02 15.53 -10.29
C ALA A 50 -1.89 16.13 -11.13
N ASP A 51 -1.03 16.95 -10.55
CA ASP A 51 0.12 17.52 -11.22
C ASP A 51 1.15 16.47 -11.62
N LEU A 52 1.39 15.48 -10.77
CA LEU A 52 2.26 14.36 -11.09
C LEU A 52 1.76 13.60 -12.34
N ILE A 53 0.46 13.28 -12.40
CA ILE A 53 -0.14 12.56 -13.53
C ILE A 53 -0.20 13.45 -14.79
N ARG A 54 -0.52 14.76 -14.66
CA ARG A 54 -0.55 15.69 -15.80
C ARG A 54 0.80 15.85 -16.46
N ASN A 55 1.87 15.83 -15.65
CA ASN A 55 3.25 15.97 -16.12
C ASN A 55 3.90 14.64 -16.50
N ASP A 56 3.23 13.51 -16.29
CA ASP A 56 3.69 12.22 -16.79
C ASP A 56 3.65 12.21 -18.32
N ARG A 57 4.83 12.07 -18.92
CA ARG A 57 4.98 12.07 -20.38
C ARG A 57 4.45 10.79 -21.04
N GLY A 58 3.94 9.85 -20.23
CA GLY A 58 3.40 8.58 -20.71
C GLY A 58 4.44 7.60 -21.25
N GLU A 59 5.72 7.92 -21.06
CA GLU A 59 6.84 7.11 -21.55
C GLU A 59 7.07 5.84 -20.72
N SER A 60 6.46 5.77 -19.53
CA SER A 60 6.68 4.66 -18.61
C SER A 60 5.38 4.25 -17.90
N TYR A 61 5.07 2.95 -17.98
CA TYR A 61 4.03 2.35 -17.15
C TYR A 61 4.31 2.43 -15.64
N ARG A 62 5.54 2.81 -15.24
CA ARG A 62 6.04 2.75 -13.86
C ARG A 62 5.29 3.70 -12.93
N LEU A 63 5.03 4.94 -13.35
CA LEU A 63 4.23 5.86 -12.54
C LEU A 63 2.84 5.31 -12.28
N ARG A 64 2.19 4.79 -13.32
CA ARG A 64 0.85 4.20 -13.19
C ARG A 64 0.86 2.96 -12.30
N SER A 65 1.90 2.11 -12.42
CA SER A 65 2.11 0.94 -11.56
C SER A 65 2.33 1.36 -10.11
N TYR A 66 3.20 2.32 -9.87
CA TYR A 66 3.47 2.91 -8.56
C TYR A 66 2.18 3.39 -7.87
N ILE A 67 1.43 4.29 -8.53
CA ILE A 67 0.21 4.88 -7.97
C ILE A 67 -0.84 3.80 -7.70
N ARG A 68 -1.09 2.91 -8.67
CA ARG A 68 -2.09 1.86 -8.54
C ARG A 68 -1.77 0.90 -7.40
N ASN A 69 -0.52 0.47 -7.31
CA ASN A 69 -0.11 -0.50 -6.30
C ASN A 69 -0.12 0.10 -4.89
N PHE A 70 0.29 1.38 -4.71
CA PHE A 70 0.16 2.04 -3.41
C PHE A 70 -1.31 2.18 -2.98
N LEU A 71 -2.20 2.63 -3.86
CA LEU A 71 -3.63 2.69 -3.52
C LEU A 71 -4.23 1.33 -3.20
N ALA A 72 -3.78 0.27 -3.88
CA ALA A 72 -4.22 -1.10 -3.59
C ALA A 72 -3.74 -1.60 -2.21
N ILE A 73 -2.53 -1.22 -1.79
CA ILE A 73 -2.01 -1.52 -0.44
C ILE A 73 -2.83 -0.80 0.63
N ILE A 74 -3.04 0.52 0.49
CA ILE A 74 -3.82 1.29 1.48
C ILE A 74 -5.28 0.80 1.52
N GLU A 75 -5.87 0.42 0.38
CA GLU A 75 -7.21 -0.20 0.35
C GLU A 75 -7.24 -1.51 1.15
N PHE A 76 -6.25 -2.36 0.93
CA PHE A 76 -6.14 -3.62 1.67
C PHE A 76 -5.98 -3.39 3.18
N ASP A 77 -5.15 -2.42 3.59
CA ASP A 77 -4.99 -2.05 4.99
C ASP A 77 -6.31 -1.48 5.59
N ALA A 78 -7.02 -0.63 4.84
CA ALA A 78 -8.34 -0.13 5.24
C ALA A 78 -9.37 -1.25 5.47
N GLU A 79 -9.30 -2.33 4.69
CA GLU A 79 -10.22 -3.47 4.76
C GLU A 79 -9.84 -4.49 5.83
N ARG A 80 -8.53 -4.71 6.06
CA ARG A 80 -8.04 -5.78 6.93
C ARG A 80 -7.85 -5.40 8.39
N LYS A 81 -7.94 -4.11 8.73
CA LYS A 81 -7.74 -3.65 10.12
C LYS A 81 -8.66 -4.41 11.08
N GLY A 82 -8.05 -5.05 12.09
CA GLY A 82 -8.76 -5.88 13.07
C GLY A 82 -9.04 -7.32 12.63
N ARG A 83 -8.51 -7.80 11.49
CA ARG A 83 -8.65 -9.19 11.07
C ARG A 83 -7.32 -9.88 10.77
N LEU A 84 -7.29 -11.18 10.96
CA LEU A 84 -6.19 -12.01 10.49
C LEU A 84 -6.19 -12.10 8.96
N ILE A 85 -5.00 -12.29 8.39
CA ILE A 85 -4.79 -12.47 6.96
C ILE A 85 -4.27 -13.88 6.67
N SER A 86 -4.52 -14.36 5.45
CA SER A 86 -3.96 -15.61 4.96
C SER A 86 -2.51 -15.45 4.48
N GLU A 87 -1.79 -16.56 4.32
CA GLU A 87 -0.46 -16.56 3.73
C GLU A 87 -0.45 -15.97 2.33
N SER A 88 -1.46 -16.29 1.52
CA SER A 88 -1.61 -15.72 0.17
C SER A 88 -1.88 -14.21 0.16
N GLU A 89 -2.63 -13.70 1.14
CA GLU A 89 -2.84 -12.25 1.29
C GLU A 89 -1.54 -11.54 1.69
N LEU A 90 -0.77 -12.12 2.62
CA LEU A 90 0.52 -11.57 3.03
C LEU A 90 1.52 -11.57 1.86
N GLU A 91 1.58 -12.65 1.09
CA GLU A 91 2.44 -12.75 -0.09
C GLU A 91 2.06 -11.72 -1.16
N TRP A 92 0.77 -11.57 -1.44
CA TRP A 92 0.25 -10.55 -2.34
C TRP A 92 0.62 -9.13 -1.85
N TYR A 93 0.41 -8.84 -0.57
CA TYR A 93 0.71 -7.56 0.06
C TYR A 93 2.20 -7.20 -0.09
N ALA A 94 3.09 -8.09 0.34
CA ALA A 94 4.54 -7.86 0.26
C ALA A 94 5.03 -7.70 -1.19
N SER A 95 4.52 -8.52 -2.12
CA SER A 95 4.90 -8.43 -3.54
C SER A 95 4.37 -7.15 -4.19
N THR A 96 3.14 -6.72 -3.86
CA THR A 96 2.52 -5.51 -4.41
C THR A 96 3.25 -4.26 -3.92
N LEU A 97 3.62 -4.20 -2.63
CA LEU A 97 4.41 -3.11 -2.09
C LEU A 97 5.82 -3.09 -2.68
N GLY A 98 6.46 -4.26 -2.83
CA GLY A 98 7.75 -4.37 -3.50
C GLY A 98 7.74 -3.82 -4.92
N LYS A 99 6.67 -4.09 -5.68
CA LYS A 99 6.45 -3.51 -7.02
C LYS A 99 6.25 -2.00 -6.96
N ALA A 100 5.40 -1.52 -6.06
CA ALA A 100 5.15 -0.09 -5.90
C ALA A 100 6.44 0.68 -5.61
N VAL A 101 7.19 0.27 -4.59
CA VAL A 101 8.44 0.92 -4.20
C VAL A 101 9.47 0.91 -5.32
N THR A 102 9.69 -0.24 -5.96
CA THR A 102 10.68 -0.38 -7.04
C THR A 102 10.31 0.46 -8.26
N ASP A 103 9.04 0.42 -8.70
CA ASP A 103 8.58 1.20 -9.85
C ASP A 103 8.64 2.71 -9.56
N GLY A 104 8.32 3.11 -8.31
CA GLY A 104 8.47 4.51 -7.87
C GLY A 104 9.93 4.97 -7.91
N ILE A 105 10.85 4.22 -7.33
CA ILE A 105 12.30 4.55 -7.37
C ILE A 105 12.77 4.65 -8.81
N GLN A 106 12.37 3.73 -9.68
CA GLN A 106 12.73 3.76 -11.09
C GLN A 106 12.18 4.96 -11.84
N TYR A 107 10.98 5.39 -11.51
CA TYR A 107 10.36 6.55 -12.14
C TYR A 107 11.02 7.85 -11.72
N PHE A 108 11.24 8.06 -10.41
CA PHE A 108 11.73 9.34 -9.88
C PHE A 108 13.26 9.49 -9.92
N VAL A 109 13.99 8.41 -9.69
CA VAL A 109 15.45 8.45 -9.61
C VAL A 109 16.06 7.96 -10.92
N GLY A 110 15.53 6.86 -11.46
CA GLY A 110 16.05 6.19 -12.65
C GLY A 110 17.43 5.58 -12.41
N ASN A 111 17.94 4.93 -13.42
CA ASN A 111 19.36 4.60 -13.57
C ASN A 111 19.68 4.40 -15.05
N THR A 112 20.97 4.39 -15.37
CA THR A 112 21.45 4.22 -16.75
C THR A 112 21.50 2.74 -17.20
N TYR A 113 21.23 1.82 -16.29
CA TYR A 113 21.29 0.39 -16.58
C TYR A 113 19.88 -0.17 -16.82
N PRO A 114 19.67 -0.96 -17.88
CA PRO A 114 18.39 -1.61 -18.09
C PRO A 114 18.11 -2.59 -16.95
N TYR A 115 16.91 -2.49 -16.42
CA TYR A 115 16.43 -3.43 -15.40
C TYR A 115 16.07 -4.76 -16.06
N PRO A 116 16.33 -5.90 -15.38
CA PRO A 116 15.78 -7.17 -15.83
C PRO A 116 14.24 -7.07 -15.87
N GLU A 117 13.63 -7.48 -16.97
CA GLU A 117 12.18 -7.51 -17.12
C GLU A 117 11.56 -8.74 -16.41
N SER A 118 12.11 -9.13 -15.27
CA SER A 118 11.63 -10.25 -14.48
C SER A 118 11.21 -9.76 -13.08
N ASP A 119 10.34 -10.50 -12.41
CA ASP A 119 9.90 -10.20 -11.05
C ASP A 119 11.05 -10.21 -10.02
N LYS A 120 12.22 -10.77 -10.38
CA LYS A 120 13.41 -10.72 -9.54
C LYS A 120 13.86 -9.31 -9.15
N ARG A 121 13.53 -8.31 -9.97
CA ARG A 121 13.83 -6.89 -9.69
C ARG A 121 13.12 -6.36 -8.43
N TYR A 122 12.05 -7.01 -8.00
CA TYR A 122 11.27 -6.59 -6.85
C TYR A 122 11.68 -7.25 -5.53
N LEU A 123 12.50 -8.31 -5.59
CA LEU A 123 12.84 -9.13 -4.43
C LEU A 123 13.51 -8.35 -3.29
N ALA A 124 14.38 -7.38 -3.62
CA ALA A 124 15.06 -6.58 -2.59
C ALA A 124 14.06 -5.72 -1.81
N ALA A 125 13.14 -5.04 -2.50
CA ALA A 125 12.10 -4.23 -1.86
C ALA A 125 11.11 -5.10 -1.08
N THR A 126 10.72 -6.26 -1.62
CA THR A 126 9.86 -7.23 -0.94
C THR A 126 10.52 -7.75 0.35
N GLY A 127 11.80 -8.15 0.29
CA GLY A 127 12.54 -8.60 1.47
C GLY A 127 12.71 -7.52 2.53
N ALA A 128 13.01 -6.28 2.12
CA ALA A 128 13.08 -5.15 3.03
C ALA A 128 11.73 -4.90 3.72
N HIS A 129 10.61 -4.99 2.99
CA HIS A 129 9.29 -4.83 3.57
C HIS A 129 8.96 -5.91 4.60
N ILE A 130 9.22 -7.18 4.31
CA ILE A 130 9.04 -8.27 5.27
C ILE A 130 9.88 -8.02 6.54
N THR A 131 11.12 -7.53 6.38
CA THR A 131 11.97 -7.20 7.52
C THR A 131 11.37 -6.05 8.36
N HIS A 132 10.77 -5.03 7.72
CA HIS A 132 10.08 -3.94 8.43
C HIS A 132 8.86 -4.46 9.20
N MET A 133 8.02 -5.29 8.58
CA MET A 133 6.87 -5.90 9.26
C MET A 133 7.27 -6.71 10.50
N LEU A 134 8.41 -7.43 10.44
CA LEU A 134 8.94 -8.15 11.60
C LEU A 134 9.48 -7.21 12.67
N ARG A 135 10.11 -6.09 12.28
CA ARG A 135 10.60 -5.09 13.22
C ARG A 135 9.45 -4.39 13.96
N ASP A 136 8.42 -4.04 13.21
CA ASP A 136 7.30 -3.21 13.69
C ASP A 136 6.13 -4.07 14.22
N LEU A 137 6.35 -5.40 14.38
CA LEU A 137 5.31 -6.38 14.71
C LEU A 137 4.44 -5.98 15.90
N TYR A 138 5.05 -5.50 16.98
CA TYR A 138 4.31 -5.12 18.19
C TYR A 138 3.50 -3.84 18.01
N GLU A 139 4.02 -2.89 17.26
CA GLU A 139 3.32 -1.64 16.91
C GLU A 139 2.13 -1.95 16.01
N ASP A 140 2.34 -2.76 14.97
CA ASP A 140 1.29 -3.21 14.05
C ASP A 140 0.15 -3.95 14.77
N LEU A 141 0.50 -4.85 15.72
CA LEU A 141 -0.50 -5.56 16.54
C LEU A 141 -1.33 -4.60 17.38
N ALA A 142 -0.70 -3.59 18.02
CA ALA A 142 -1.39 -2.58 18.83
C ALA A 142 -2.36 -1.73 17.99
N GLU A 143 -2.05 -1.51 16.71
CA GLU A 143 -2.90 -0.79 15.76
C GLU A 143 -3.97 -1.68 15.08
N GLY A 144 -3.94 -2.99 15.34
CA GLY A 144 -4.86 -3.97 14.79
C GLY A 144 -4.46 -4.54 13.43
N TYR A 145 -3.18 -4.45 13.08
CA TYR A 145 -2.62 -5.05 11.87
C TYR A 145 -1.91 -6.38 12.19
N TYR A 146 -2.56 -7.48 11.88
CA TYR A 146 -2.06 -8.82 12.14
C TYR A 146 -1.26 -9.32 10.92
N ASN A 147 0.06 -9.11 10.95
CA ASN A 147 0.98 -9.51 9.88
C ASN A 147 1.50 -10.94 10.03
N ILE A 148 0.80 -11.79 10.76
CA ILE A 148 1.07 -13.22 10.92
C ILE A 148 -0.04 -14.00 10.21
N PRO A 149 0.28 -14.85 9.23
CA PRO A 149 -0.74 -15.64 8.53
C PRO A 149 -1.52 -16.56 9.47
N ILE A 150 -2.84 -16.65 9.24
CA ILE A 150 -3.73 -17.52 10.03
C ILE A 150 -3.26 -18.99 10.00
N GLU A 151 -2.70 -19.44 8.88
CA GLU A 151 -2.17 -20.79 8.71
C GLU A 151 -0.98 -21.06 9.64
N GLN A 152 -0.13 -20.05 9.88
CA GLN A 152 1.00 -20.14 10.81
C GLN A 152 0.51 -20.16 12.25
N ILE A 153 -0.46 -19.32 12.60
CA ILE A 153 -1.10 -19.28 13.92
C ILE A 153 -1.69 -20.66 14.25
N GLN A 154 -2.43 -21.26 13.32
CA GLN A 154 -3.04 -22.58 13.48
C GLN A 154 -2.00 -23.69 13.60
N THR A 155 -0.98 -23.70 12.73
CA THR A 155 0.07 -24.73 12.72
C THR A 155 0.90 -24.71 13.99
N GLN A 156 1.22 -23.52 14.51
CA GLN A 156 2.02 -23.33 15.72
C GLN A 156 1.16 -23.34 16.99
N GLN A 157 -0.16 -23.48 16.88
CA GLN A 157 -1.11 -23.46 18.01
C GLN A 157 -0.97 -22.18 18.87
N ILE A 158 -0.72 -21.05 18.21
CA ILE A 158 -0.59 -19.75 18.88
C ILE A 158 -1.99 -19.29 19.31
N ASP A 159 -2.13 -18.95 20.59
CA ASP A 159 -3.36 -18.33 21.08
C ASP A 159 -3.42 -16.87 20.64
N ILE A 160 -4.44 -16.52 19.85
CA ILE A 160 -4.64 -15.15 19.31
C ILE A 160 -4.80 -14.14 20.45
N GLN A 161 -5.44 -14.53 21.58
CA GLN A 161 -5.56 -13.65 22.74
C GLN A 161 -4.20 -13.30 23.37
N ASN A 162 -3.20 -14.16 23.18
CA ASN A 162 -1.84 -13.85 23.62
C ASN A 162 -1.09 -12.92 22.66
N LEU A 163 -1.49 -12.81 21.38
CA LEU A 163 -0.93 -11.82 20.46
C LEU A 163 -1.31 -10.41 20.90
N ASP A 164 -2.57 -10.20 21.30
CA ASP A 164 -3.04 -8.89 21.79
C ASP A 164 -2.32 -8.48 23.09
N ASN A 165 -1.87 -9.44 23.90
CA ASN A 165 -1.11 -9.19 25.11
C ASN A 165 0.40 -8.91 24.86
N LEU A 166 0.91 -9.16 23.67
CA LEU A 166 2.29 -8.84 23.28
C LEU A 166 2.45 -7.38 22.84
N ALA A 167 1.35 -6.67 22.61
CA ALA A 167 1.29 -5.29 22.15
C ALA A 167 1.32 -4.24 23.29
N ILE A 168 1.72 -4.62 24.52
CA ILE A 168 1.78 -3.72 25.69
C ILE A 168 3.20 -3.22 25.95
#